data_2bace1c1d4479215add644c081eaff83
#
_entry.id   2bace1c1d4479215add644c081eaff83
#
_cell.length_a   1.000
_cell.length_b   1.000
_cell.length_c   1.000
_cell.angle_alpha   90.00
_cell.angle_beta   90.00
_cell.angle_gamma   90.00
#
_symmetry.space_group_name_H-M   'P 1'
#
loop_
_entity.id
_entity.type
_entity.pdbx_description
1 polymer ?
#
loop_
_entity_poly.entity_id
_entity_poly.type
_entity_poly.pdbx_seq_one_letter_code
_entity_poly.pdbx_strand_id
1 'polypeptide(L)'
;MRLGEYKDALTLISRYPVFGVGFGGSPDVDTYLGVSNVYLLMAEEMGVVGVTVFLVTMGTFFYQVTRVWFERVARDAFLAPILLGVAGALLGAMIGGMTDHYFFNLAFPHSVALFWMYVGLGMAAVRLGMPMSADQA
;
A
#
# COMPACT_ATOMS: atom_id res chain seq x y z
N MET A 1 -14.72 -22.09 -0.97
CA MET A 1 -15.01 -20.67 -0.71
C MET A 1 -13.92 -19.77 -1.30
N ARG A 2 -12.68 -19.71 -0.78
CA ARG A 2 -11.62 -18.82 -1.33
C ARG A 2 -11.32 -18.98 -2.83
N LEU A 3 -11.37 -20.20 -3.37
CA LEU A 3 -11.16 -20.43 -4.81
C LEU A 3 -12.23 -19.80 -5.69
N GLY A 4 -13.47 -19.68 -5.19
CA GLY A 4 -14.55 -18.97 -5.89
C GLY A 4 -14.25 -17.47 -5.97
N GLU A 5 -13.91 -16.83 -4.85
CA GLU A 5 -13.55 -15.42 -4.77
C GLU A 5 -12.42 -15.04 -5.74
N TYR A 6 -11.36 -15.87 -5.81
CA TYR A 6 -10.26 -15.67 -6.76
C TYR A 6 -10.69 -15.78 -8.22
N LYS A 7 -11.57 -16.75 -8.54
CA LYS A 7 -12.07 -16.93 -9.89
C LYS A 7 -12.95 -15.75 -10.33
N ASP A 8 -13.80 -15.27 -9.43
CA ASP A 8 -14.69 -14.14 -9.70
C ASP A 8 -13.88 -12.84 -9.88
N ALA A 9 -12.90 -12.58 -8.99
CA ALA A 9 -11.98 -11.46 -9.13
C ALA A 9 -11.21 -11.50 -10.47
N LEU A 10 -10.65 -12.65 -10.86
CA LEU A 10 -9.94 -12.78 -12.13
C LEU A 10 -10.87 -12.58 -13.33
N THR A 11 -12.13 -12.98 -13.23
CA THR A 11 -13.13 -12.76 -14.28
C THR A 11 -13.41 -11.27 -14.43
N LEU A 12 -13.60 -10.54 -13.32
CA LEU A 12 -13.82 -9.09 -13.34
C LEU A 12 -12.59 -8.34 -13.86
N ILE A 13 -11.40 -8.69 -13.41
CA ILE A 13 -10.15 -8.10 -13.90
C ILE A 13 -10.02 -8.31 -15.42
N SER A 14 -10.38 -9.48 -15.94
CA SER A 14 -10.31 -9.75 -17.38
C SER A 14 -11.31 -8.92 -18.20
N ARG A 15 -12.45 -8.54 -17.62
CA ARG A 15 -13.46 -7.71 -18.27
C ARG A 15 -13.13 -6.21 -18.20
N TYR A 16 -12.54 -5.76 -17.10
CA TYR A 16 -12.22 -4.35 -16.82
C TYR A 16 -10.76 -4.13 -16.44
N PRO A 17 -9.79 -4.47 -17.33
CA PRO A 17 -8.38 -4.57 -16.93
C PRO A 17 -7.72 -3.23 -16.62
N VAL A 18 -8.15 -2.12 -17.24
CA VAL A 18 -7.42 -0.84 -17.15
C VAL A 18 -7.78 -0.05 -15.89
N PHE A 19 -9.08 0.19 -15.68
CA PHE A 19 -9.58 1.03 -14.57
C PHE A 19 -10.41 0.27 -13.55
N GLY A 20 -10.58 -1.05 -13.71
CA GLY A 20 -11.39 -1.86 -12.82
C GLY A 20 -12.89 -1.55 -12.93
N VAL A 21 -13.67 -2.08 -11.99
CA VAL A 21 -15.13 -1.88 -11.90
C VAL A 21 -15.53 -0.66 -11.08
N GLY A 22 -14.58 -0.02 -10.39
CA GLY A 22 -14.87 1.06 -9.45
C GLY A 22 -15.15 0.56 -8.02
N PHE A 23 -15.14 1.49 -7.06
CA PHE A 23 -15.36 1.17 -5.65
C PHE A 23 -16.82 0.79 -5.37
N GLY A 24 -17.04 -0.32 -4.68
CA GLY A 24 -18.34 -0.65 -4.08
C GLY A 24 -19.35 -1.30 -5.00
N GLY A 25 -18.99 -1.71 -6.20
CA GLY A 25 -19.96 -2.33 -7.10
C GLY A 25 -19.38 -3.37 -8.03
N SER A 26 -19.69 -4.64 -7.82
CA SER A 26 -19.62 -5.63 -8.89
C SER A 26 -20.97 -5.65 -9.62
N PRO A 27 -21.05 -5.20 -10.88
CA PRO A 27 -22.32 -5.12 -11.58
C PRO A 27 -22.90 -6.49 -11.98
N ASP A 28 -22.15 -7.56 -11.89
CA ASP A 28 -22.48 -8.85 -12.50
C ASP A 28 -22.49 -10.06 -11.54
N VAL A 29 -22.33 -9.87 -10.23
CA VAL A 29 -22.22 -11.01 -9.29
C VAL A 29 -23.19 -10.83 -8.12
N ASP A 30 -24.20 -11.67 -8.03
CA ASP A 30 -25.28 -11.60 -7.03
C ASP A 30 -24.79 -11.84 -5.57
N THR A 31 -23.54 -12.23 -5.36
CA THR A 31 -23.01 -12.53 -4.02
C THR A 31 -21.49 -12.35 -3.96
N TYR A 32 -21.02 -11.13 -4.20
CA TYR A 32 -19.60 -10.83 -4.10
C TYR A 32 -19.24 -10.38 -2.68
N LEU A 33 -18.44 -11.19 -1.98
CA LEU A 33 -17.95 -10.93 -0.62
C LEU A 33 -16.57 -10.24 -0.57
N GLY A 34 -16.04 -9.82 -1.71
CA GLY A 34 -14.68 -9.29 -1.81
C GLY A 34 -13.61 -10.39 -1.80
N VAL A 35 -12.55 -10.21 -2.56
CA VAL A 35 -11.43 -11.14 -2.57
C VAL A 35 -10.52 -10.89 -1.36
N SER A 36 -10.16 -11.96 -0.64
CA SER A 36 -9.26 -11.89 0.52
C SER A 36 -7.79 -11.72 0.08
N ASN A 37 -7.53 -10.70 -0.74
CA ASN A 37 -6.20 -10.33 -1.21
C ASN A 37 -6.24 -8.87 -1.69
N VAL A 38 -5.45 -8.00 -1.05
CA VAL A 38 -5.39 -6.56 -1.35
C VAL A 38 -5.04 -6.27 -2.81
N TYR A 39 -4.13 -7.02 -3.39
CA TYR A 39 -3.65 -6.76 -4.77
C TYR A 39 -4.70 -7.14 -5.81
N LEU A 40 -5.42 -8.24 -5.58
CA LEU A 40 -6.54 -8.62 -6.44
C LEU A 40 -7.72 -7.67 -6.27
N LEU A 41 -8.01 -7.24 -5.04
CA LEU A 41 -9.06 -6.24 -4.79
C LEU A 41 -8.75 -4.91 -5.49
N MET A 42 -7.49 -4.42 -5.40
CA MET A 42 -7.07 -3.23 -6.15
C MET A 42 -7.19 -3.42 -7.67
N ALA A 43 -6.76 -4.59 -8.17
CA ALA A 43 -6.83 -4.89 -9.61
C ALA A 43 -8.28 -4.95 -10.10
N GLU A 44 -9.19 -5.43 -9.28
CA GLU A 44 -10.62 -5.47 -9.57
C GLU A 44 -11.25 -4.08 -9.54
N GLU A 45 -11.03 -3.32 -8.46
CA GLU A 45 -11.68 -2.02 -8.25
C GLU A 45 -11.05 -0.89 -9.09
N MET A 46 -9.73 -0.89 -9.25
CA MET A 46 -8.96 0.20 -9.90
C MET A 46 -8.14 -0.24 -11.12
N GLY A 47 -8.21 -1.51 -11.48
CA GLY A 47 -7.48 -2.07 -12.60
C GLY A 47 -5.96 -2.05 -12.44
N VAL A 48 -5.28 -2.33 -13.54
CA VAL A 48 -3.79 -2.30 -13.62
C VAL A 48 -3.24 -0.91 -13.28
N VAL A 49 -3.95 0.16 -13.60
CA VAL A 49 -3.53 1.54 -13.29
C VAL A 49 -3.40 1.72 -11.78
N GLY A 50 -4.43 1.34 -11.01
CA GLY A 50 -4.40 1.48 -9.55
C GLY A 50 -3.32 0.65 -8.88
N VAL A 51 -3.17 -0.61 -9.29
CA VAL A 51 -2.09 -1.49 -8.79
C VAL A 51 -0.72 -0.91 -9.09
N THR A 52 -0.51 -0.40 -10.32
CA THR A 52 0.76 0.19 -10.73
C THR A 52 1.09 1.42 -9.90
N VAL A 53 0.14 2.34 -9.73
CA VAL A 53 0.32 3.55 -8.90
C VAL A 53 0.66 3.18 -7.46
N PHE A 54 -0.05 2.21 -6.88
CA PHE A 54 0.23 1.73 -5.53
C PHE A 54 1.65 1.17 -5.42
N LEU A 55 2.05 0.26 -6.31
CA LEU A 55 3.37 -0.37 -6.29
C LEU A 55 4.51 0.64 -6.52
N VAL A 56 4.33 1.60 -7.44
CA VAL A 56 5.30 2.68 -7.67
C VAL A 56 5.42 3.57 -6.43
N THR A 57 4.31 3.91 -5.80
CA THR A 57 4.31 4.73 -4.57
C THR A 57 5.06 4.01 -3.44
N MET A 58 4.75 2.75 -3.21
CA MET A 58 5.43 1.95 -2.17
C MET A 58 6.90 1.70 -2.52
N GLY A 59 7.21 1.41 -3.79
CA GLY A 59 8.59 1.27 -4.26
C GLY A 59 9.40 2.55 -4.04
N THR A 60 8.84 3.72 -4.35
CA THR A 60 9.47 5.02 -4.10
C THR A 60 9.67 5.26 -2.60
N PHE A 61 8.68 4.93 -1.78
CA PHE A 61 8.79 5.02 -0.32
C PHE A 61 9.96 4.18 0.20
N PHE A 62 10.01 2.90 -0.10
CA PHE A 62 11.07 2.02 0.36
C PHE A 62 12.44 2.40 -0.21
N TYR A 63 12.51 2.87 -1.45
CA TYR A 63 13.74 3.39 -2.03
C TYR A 63 14.27 4.58 -1.22
N GLN A 64 13.43 5.53 -0.86
CA GLN A 64 13.83 6.68 -0.08
C GLN A 64 14.25 6.31 1.35
N VAL A 65 13.51 5.41 1.99
CA VAL A 65 13.86 4.89 3.32
C VAL A 65 15.23 4.21 3.29
N THR A 66 15.48 3.31 2.35
CA THR A 66 16.77 2.61 2.24
C THR A 66 17.91 3.57 1.91
N ARG A 67 17.69 4.52 1.01
CA ARG A 67 18.69 5.53 0.66
C ARG A 67 19.10 6.34 1.89
N VAL A 68 18.15 6.94 2.60
CA VAL A 68 18.44 7.78 3.77
C VAL A 68 18.99 6.94 4.93
N TRP A 69 18.55 5.70 5.06
CA TRP A 69 19.11 4.77 6.04
C TRP A 69 20.61 4.58 5.87
N PHE A 70 21.07 4.19 4.70
CA PHE A 70 22.48 3.91 4.46
C PHE A 70 23.33 5.18 4.41
N GLU A 71 22.81 6.28 3.92
CA GLU A 71 23.57 7.52 3.81
C GLU A 71 23.80 8.20 5.18
N ARG A 72 22.81 8.16 6.10
CA ARG A 72 22.81 9.06 7.26
C ARG A 72 22.23 8.51 8.56
N VAL A 73 21.14 7.77 8.50
CA VAL A 73 20.29 7.52 9.67
C VAL A 73 20.67 6.25 10.43
N ALA A 74 21.40 5.31 9.84
CA ALA A 74 21.72 4.02 10.47
C ALA A 74 22.40 4.13 11.85
N ARG A 75 23.02 5.27 12.16
CA ARG A 75 23.67 5.55 13.45
C ARG A 75 22.94 6.58 14.31
N ASP A 76 21.81 7.11 13.83
CA ASP A 76 21.00 8.07 14.59
C ASP A 76 20.13 7.32 15.60
N ALA A 77 20.33 7.61 16.87
CA ALA A 77 19.66 6.89 17.97
C ALA A 77 18.13 7.18 18.01
N PHE A 78 17.65 8.25 17.39
CA PHE A 78 16.25 8.63 17.38
C PHE A 78 15.54 8.24 16.08
N LEU A 79 16.11 8.59 14.93
CA LEU A 79 15.47 8.35 13.62
C LEU A 79 15.58 6.90 13.16
N ALA A 80 16.68 6.19 13.48
CA ALA A 80 16.88 4.82 13.04
C ALA A 80 15.77 3.86 13.52
N PRO A 81 15.40 3.80 14.81
CA PRO A 81 14.35 2.89 15.26
C PRO A 81 12.98 3.27 14.67
N ILE A 82 12.71 4.56 14.46
CA ILE A 82 11.44 5.02 13.84
C ILE A 82 11.35 4.54 12.40
N LEU A 83 12.37 4.79 11.58
CA LEU A 83 12.39 4.36 10.18
C LEU A 83 12.29 2.84 10.04
N LEU A 84 13.03 2.09 10.86
CA LEU A 84 13.00 0.64 10.86
C LEU A 84 11.64 0.10 11.27
N GLY A 85 11.05 0.66 12.33
CA GLY A 85 9.72 0.27 12.82
C GLY A 85 8.62 0.54 11.79
N VAL A 86 8.61 1.73 11.19
CA VAL A 86 7.64 2.10 10.17
C VAL A 86 7.79 1.27 8.91
N ALA A 87 9.02 1.11 8.40
CA ALA A 87 9.28 0.29 7.21
C ALA A 87 8.91 -1.17 7.44
N GLY A 88 9.25 -1.72 8.61
CA GLY A 88 8.87 -3.09 8.99
C GLY A 88 7.36 -3.27 9.10
N ALA A 89 6.65 -2.32 9.71
CA ALA A 89 5.19 -2.36 9.83
C ALA A 89 4.50 -2.32 8.46
N LEU A 90 4.94 -1.43 7.56
CA LEU A 90 4.38 -1.33 6.20
C LEU A 90 4.69 -2.56 5.36
N LEU A 91 5.92 -3.09 5.45
CA LEU A 91 6.29 -4.33 4.76
C LEU A 91 5.46 -5.50 5.27
N GLY A 92 5.27 -5.62 6.59
CA GLY A 92 4.41 -6.63 7.20
C GLY A 92 2.95 -6.51 6.73
N ALA A 93 2.42 -5.27 6.66
CA ALA A 93 1.08 -5.01 6.15
C ALA A 93 0.95 -5.40 4.67
N MET A 94 1.95 -5.10 3.83
CA MET A 94 1.95 -5.48 2.41
C MET A 94 2.00 -7.00 2.23
N ILE A 95 2.79 -7.71 3.03
CA ILE A 95 2.84 -9.18 3.01
C ILE A 95 1.51 -9.75 3.52
N GLY A 96 0.97 -9.23 4.61
CA GLY A 96 -0.34 -9.61 5.14
C GLY A 96 -1.47 -9.38 4.15
N GLY A 97 -1.38 -8.34 3.33
CA GLY A 97 -2.31 -8.03 2.26
C GLY A 97 -2.42 -9.09 1.15
N MET A 98 -1.49 -10.04 1.09
CA MET A 98 -1.60 -11.20 0.20
C MET A 98 -2.64 -12.23 0.69
N THR A 99 -2.98 -12.19 1.97
CA THR A 99 -3.92 -13.13 2.60
C THR A 99 -5.17 -12.47 3.15
N ASP A 100 -5.20 -11.14 3.16
CA ASP A 100 -6.31 -10.32 3.66
C ASP A 100 -6.40 -9.00 2.90
N HIS A 101 -7.50 -8.26 3.04
CA HIS A 101 -7.78 -7.03 2.30
C HIS A 101 -8.05 -5.80 3.20
N TYR A 102 -7.80 -5.88 4.51
CA TYR A 102 -8.12 -4.82 5.48
C TYR A 102 -7.50 -3.45 5.17
N PHE A 103 -6.27 -3.41 4.66
CA PHE A 103 -5.56 -2.14 4.43
C PHE A 103 -5.98 -1.39 3.18
N PHE A 104 -6.86 -1.95 2.37
CA PHE A 104 -7.34 -1.31 1.16
C PHE A 104 -8.87 -1.26 1.07
N ASN A 105 -9.57 -2.12 1.77
CA ASN A 105 -11.02 -2.19 1.72
C ASN A 105 -11.66 -0.98 2.41
N LEU A 106 -12.44 -0.20 1.67
CA LEU A 106 -13.15 0.99 2.18
C LEU A 106 -14.21 0.65 3.24
N ALA A 107 -14.60 -0.61 3.39
CA ALA A 107 -15.41 -1.06 4.52
C ALA A 107 -14.67 -0.94 5.87
N PHE A 108 -13.32 -0.83 5.82
CA PHE A 108 -12.47 -0.65 7.00
C PHE A 108 -11.64 0.64 6.90
N PRO A 109 -12.27 1.82 6.89
CA PRO A 109 -11.58 3.10 6.61
C PRO A 109 -10.49 3.42 7.64
N HIS A 110 -10.63 2.95 8.86
CA HIS A 110 -9.61 3.12 9.93
C HIS A 110 -8.31 2.39 9.59
N SER A 111 -8.35 1.19 9.01
CA SER A 111 -7.16 0.43 8.62
C SER A 111 -6.46 1.07 7.43
N VAL A 112 -7.23 1.55 6.45
CA VAL A 112 -6.71 2.31 5.30
C VAL A 112 -6.04 3.60 5.76
N ALA A 113 -6.70 4.37 6.63
CA ALA A 113 -6.16 5.61 7.19
C ALA A 113 -4.86 5.35 7.98
N LEU A 114 -4.82 4.29 8.78
CA LEU A 114 -3.65 3.91 9.55
C LEU A 114 -2.47 3.57 8.64
N PHE A 115 -2.68 2.80 7.58
CA PHE A 115 -1.65 2.47 6.60
C PHE A 115 -1.02 3.73 6.00
N TRP A 116 -1.83 4.66 5.49
CA TRP A 116 -1.33 5.90 4.89
C TRP A 116 -0.72 6.86 5.91
N MET A 117 -1.19 6.85 7.16
CA MET A 117 -0.57 7.59 8.26
C MET A 117 0.86 7.09 8.52
N TYR A 118 1.10 5.78 8.50
CA TYR A 118 2.46 5.23 8.62
C TYR A 118 3.35 5.60 7.44
N VAL A 119 2.81 5.62 6.21
CA VAL A 119 3.56 6.13 5.05
C VAL A 119 3.96 7.59 5.26
N GLY A 120 3.02 8.43 5.72
CA GLY A 120 3.29 9.84 6.02
C GLY A 120 4.34 10.02 7.11
N LEU A 121 4.25 9.27 8.20
CA LEU A 121 5.22 9.28 9.30
C LEU A 121 6.62 8.86 8.82
N GLY A 122 6.71 7.80 8.02
CA GLY A 122 7.97 7.36 7.43
C GLY A 122 8.60 8.43 6.52
N MET A 123 7.79 9.08 5.69
CA MET A 123 8.27 10.18 4.84
C MET A 123 8.70 11.42 5.63
N ALA A 124 8.04 11.72 6.74
CA ALA A 124 8.48 12.77 7.66
C ALA A 124 9.85 12.44 8.27
N ALA A 125 10.04 11.21 8.74
CA ALA A 125 11.33 10.75 9.27
C ALA A 125 12.44 10.75 8.20
N VAL A 126 12.13 10.36 6.95
CA VAL A 126 13.05 10.48 5.80
C VAL A 126 13.47 11.92 5.60
N ARG A 127 12.54 12.88 5.60
CA ARG A 127 12.84 14.31 5.43
C ARG A 127 13.70 14.86 6.55
N LEU A 128 13.47 14.47 7.80
CA LEU A 128 14.30 14.86 8.94
C LEU A 128 15.73 14.31 8.84
N GLY A 129 15.91 13.15 8.24
CA GLY A 129 17.22 12.54 7.97
C GLY A 129 17.97 13.17 6.77
N MET A 130 17.30 13.98 5.94
CA MET A 130 17.94 14.72 4.84
C MET A 130 18.60 16.00 5.35
N PRO A 131 19.71 16.47 4.69
CA PRO A 131 20.27 17.77 5.03
C PRO A 131 19.28 18.87 4.71
N MET A 132 19.18 19.85 5.59
CA MET A 132 18.52 21.10 5.24
C MET A 132 19.26 21.72 4.05
N SER A 133 18.55 21.98 2.96
CA SER A 133 19.13 22.73 1.84
C SER A 133 19.50 24.13 2.33
N ALA A 134 20.68 24.62 1.93
CA ALA A 134 21.21 25.92 2.32
C ALA A 134 20.33 27.12 1.89
N ASP A 135 19.25 26.88 1.18
CA ASP A 135 18.29 27.90 0.71
C ASP A 135 17.21 28.28 1.76
N GLN A 136 17.25 27.70 2.96
CA GLN A 136 16.28 27.95 4.05
C GLN A 136 16.92 28.57 5.31
N ALA A 137 18.15 29.07 5.21
CA ALA A 137 18.86 29.77 6.30
C ALA A 137 18.80 31.29 6.13
#